data_9b87bdef399c5719068d7fca23e1b880
#
_entry.id   9b87bdef399c5719068d7fca23e1b880
#
_cell.length_a   1.000
_cell.length_b   1.000
_cell.length_c   1.000
_cell.angle_alpha   90.00
_cell.angle_beta   90.00
_cell.angle_gamma   90.00
#
_symmetry.space_group_name_H-M   'P 1'
#
loop_
_entity.id
_entity.type
_entity.pdbx_description
1 polymer ?
#
loop_
_entity_poly.entity_id
_entity_poly.type
_entity_poly.pdbx_seq_one_letter_code
_entity_poly.pdbx_strand_id
1 'polypeptide(L)'
;MVLKVTHKVIIGFAVILLSLFFSSISSVGILSDIKEATAKVDDFALPIQQYANTVQKQLLKQAKSSALISTSNTVADIEQLKGIFAQQGKALVEQRKLIKKMLYVFPNINNLKYFNLVYGHYTDSVSAMFTHRINELNHTQTFIKQQNEVNYILDEAGAFLGDLTYLEDPDNQANVDRIVGSAGQVEGFIFSLMDATKTIKLINTIAEVEESQQTIEFAIKNVEQYSGFLIKLGEQYDTNGLIEQFLEEFTKAKDILRGESNLFTLKISQLEERNSLNSTFNESEQHINKSIKAIDTFLHAVDKNLSTLQADIFDNVEQGNLETIIIFVILFALGIGIA
;
A
#
# COMPACT_ATOMS: atom_id res chain seq x y z
N MET A 1 -68.77 -50.84 38.21
CA MET A 1 -68.95 -51.36 36.85
C MET A 1 -67.58 -51.92 36.42
N VAL A 2 -67.42 -53.27 36.47
CA VAL A 2 -66.12 -53.87 36.12
C VAL A 2 -66.10 -54.00 34.58
N LEU A 3 -65.20 -53.20 33.96
CA LEU A 3 -64.97 -53.33 32.48
C LEU A 3 -64.55 -54.75 32.15
N LYS A 4 -65.23 -55.35 31.19
CA LYS A 4 -64.84 -56.69 30.65
C LYS A 4 -63.42 -56.64 30.11
N VAL A 5 -62.61 -57.67 30.27
CA VAL A 5 -61.17 -57.75 29.86
C VAL A 5 -60.96 -57.26 28.43
N THR A 6 -61.89 -57.56 27.54
CA THR A 6 -61.91 -57.15 26.11
C THR A 6 -61.87 -55.60 25.95
N HIS A 7 -62.59 -54.81 26.81
CA HIS A 7 -62.63 -53.38 26.71
C HIS A 7 -61.32 -52.77 27.23
N LYS A 8 -60.73 -53.37 28.27
CA LYS A 8 -59.41 -52.92 28.79
C LYS A 8 -58.31 -53.06 27.73
N VAL A 9 -58.33 -54.23 27.00
CA VAL A 9 -57.32 -54.45 25.94
C VAL A 9 -57.53 -53.52 24.75
N ILE A 10 -58.75 -53.22 24.33
CA ILE A 10 -59.04 -52.26 23.24
C ILE A 10 -58.59 -50.82 23.64
N ILE A 11 -58.92 -50.41 24.83
CA ILE A 11 -58.51 -49.04 25.32
C ILE A 11 -56.96 -48.93 25.40
N GLY A 12 -56.31 -49.98 25.96
CA GLY A 12 -54.87 -50.02 26.03
C GLY A 12 -54.20 -49.94 24.67
N PHE A 13 -54.71 -50.71 23.69
CA PHE A 13 -54.21 -50.67 22.35
C PHE A 13 -54.47 -49.39 21.60
N ALA A 14 -55.60 -48.71 21.85
CA ALA A 14 -55.91 -47.39 21.33
C ALA A 14 -54.98 -46.32 21.90
N VAL A 15 -54.68 -46.38 23.21
CA VAL A 15 -53.71 -45.46 23.83
C VAL A 15 -52.31 -45.66 23.28
N ILE A 16 -51.88 -46.88 23.07
CA ILE A 16 -50.55 -47.17 22.46
C ILE A 16 -50.47 -46.60 21.03
N LEU A 17 -51.52 -46.84 20.22
CA LEU A 17 -51.56 -46.32 18.84
C LEU A 17 -51.54 -44.79 18.81
N LEU A 18 -52.32 -44.14 19.69
CA LEU A 18 -52.32 -42.67 19.81
C LEU A 18 -50.94 -42.13 20.28
N SER A 19 -50.31 -42.73 21.26
CA SER A 19 -48.99 -42.36 21.72
C SER A 19 -47.93 -42.49 20.63
N LEU A 20 -47.95 -43.60 19.86
CA LEU A 20 -47.05 -43.78 18.71
C LEU A 20 -47.29 -42.77 17.59
N PHE A 21 -48.58 -42.43 17.35
CA PHE A 21 -48.93 -41.42 16.36
C PHE A 21 -48.41 -40.02 16.74
N PHE A 22 -48.64 -39.60 17.99
CA PHE A 22 -48.11 -38.32 18.47
C PHE A 22 -46.57 -38.26 18.48
N SER A 23 -45.94 -39.38 18.92
CA SER A 23 -44.46 -39.49 18.87
C SER A 23 -43.94 -39.37 17.44
N SER A 24 -44.61 -40.01 16.49
CA SER A 24 -44.19 -39.94 15.09
C SER A 24 -44.28 -38.50 14.54
N ILE A 25 -45.35 -37.77 14.87
CA ILE A 25 -45.52 -36.38 14.43
C ILE A 25 -44.46 -35.50 15.07
N SER A 26 -44.20 -35.60 16.38
CA SER A 26 -43.17 -34.83 17.09
C SER A 26 -41.77 -35.12 16.49
N SER A 27 -41.44 -36.41 16.30
CA SER A 27 -40.15 -36.80 15.73
C SER A 27 -39.93 -36.25 14.31
N VAL A 28 -40.99 -36.20 13.47
CA VAL A 28 -40.89 -35.60 12.13
C VAL A 28 -40.65 -34.09 12.24
N GLY A 29 -41.29 -33.39 13.19
CA GLY A 29 -41.07 -31.98 13.43
C GLY A 29 -39.61 -31.71 13.82
N ILE A 30 -39.12 -32.40 14.86
CA ILE A 30 -37.75 -32.29 15.33
C ILE A 30 -36.71 -32.58 14.22
N LEU A 31 -36.95 -33.64 13.44
CA LEU A 31 -36.06 -33.99 12.31
C LEU A 31 -36.08 -32.92 11.22
N SER A 32 -37.20 -32.26 10.99
CA SER A 32 -37.32 -31.12 10.06
C SER A 32 -36.51 -29.91 10.56
N ASP A 33 -36.59 -29.59 11.84
CA ASP A 33 -35.84 -28.49 12.44
C ASP A 33 -34.33 -28.71 12.42
N ILE A 34 -33.90 -29.93 12.74
CA ILE A 34 -32.49 -30.37 12.64
C ILE A 34 -32.01 -30.26 11.20
N LYS A 35 -32.80 -30.70 10.24
CA LYS A 35 -32.45 -30.62 8.82
C LYS A 35 -32.30 -29.17 8.34
N GLU A 36 -33.23 -28.29 8.75
CA GLU A 36 -33.18 -26.87 8.41
C GLU A 36 -31.94 -26.18 9.05
N ALA A 37 -31.68 -26.43 10.32
CA ALA A 37 -30.53 -25.88 11.01
C ALA A 37 -29.19 -26.37 10.43
N THR A 38 -29.12 -27.68 10.10
CA THR A 38 -27.95 -28.28 9.43
C THR A 38 -27.73 -27.69 8.04
N ALA A 39 -28.78 -27.48 7.25
CA ALA A 39 -28.67 -26.80 5.97
C ALA A 39 -28.18 -25.36 6.10
N LYS A 40 -28.62 -24.61 7.12
CA LYS A 40 -28.10 -23.26 7.41
C LYS A 40 -26.61 -23.28 7.75
N VAL A 41 -26.14 -24.30 8.45
CA VAL A 41 -24.72 -24.48 8.77
C VAL A 41 -23.92 -24.79 7.49
N ASP A 42 -24.31 -25.83 6.76
CA ASP A 42 -23.50 -26.37 5.65
C ASP A 42 -23.58 -25.51 4.38
N ASP A 43 -24.77 -24.98 4.06
CA ASP A 43 -24.98 -24.24 2.81
C ASP A 43 -24.64 -22.72 2.94
N PHE A 44 -24.60 -22.19 4.17
CA PHE A 44 -24.41 -20.75 4.38
C PHE A 44 -23.32 -20.39 5.38
N ALA A 45 -23.37 -20.87 6.63
CA ALA A 45 -22.47 -20.40 7.68
C ALA A 45 -21.00 -20.78 7.39
N LEU A 46 -20.73 -22.04 7.08
CA LEU A 46 -19.39 -22.53 6.74
C LEU A 46 -18.82 -21.89 5.46
N PRO A 47 -19.56 -21.79 4.35
CA PRO A 47 -19.09 -21.06 3.18
C PRO A 47 -18.82 -19.59 3.43
N ILE A 48 -19.66 -18.87 4.20
CA ILE A 48 -19.42 -17.46 4.58
C ILE A 48 -18.11 -17.34 5.35
N GLN A 49 -17.86 -18.22 6.32
CA GLN A 49 -16.60 -18.25 7.10
C GLN A 49 -15.40 -18.48 6.18
N GLN A 50 -15.47 -19.45 5.26
CA GLN A 50 -14.40 -19.73 4.30
C GLN A 50 -14.10 -18.54 3.39
N TYR A 51 -15.15 -17.88 2.87
CA TYR A 51 -14.98 -16.69 2.03
C TYR A 51 -14.41 -15.51 2.82
N ALA A 52 -14.85 -15.29 4.06
CA ALA A 52 -14.32 -14.24 4.91
C ALA A 52 -12.85 -14.46 5.29
N ASN A 53 -12.45 -15.70 5.59
CA ASN A 53 -11.05 -16.07 5.80
C ASN A 53 -10.21 -15.83 4.53
N THR A 54 -10.80 -16.09 3.35
CA THR A 54 -10.12 -15.79 2.08
C THR A 54 -9.96 -14.30 1.87
N VAL A 55 -10.96 -13.47 2.23
CA VAL A 55 -10.87 -12.00 2.21
C VAL A 55 -9.73 -11.54 3.11
N GLN A 56 -9.65 -12.02 4.35
CA GLN A 56 -8.58 -11.69 5.29
C GLN A 56 -7.20 -12.03 4.72
N LYS A 57 -7.04 -13.23 4.14
CA LYS A 57 -5.79 -13.64 3.49
C LYS A 57 -5.41 -12.73 2.32
N GLN A 58 -6.38 -12.28 1.52
CA GLN A 58 -6.12 -11.35 0.41
C GLN A 58 -5.74 -9.94 0.92
N LEU A 59 -6.35 -9.46 2.01
CA LEU A 59 -5.95 -8.21 2.66
C LEU A 59 -4.49 -8.24 3.11
N LEU A 60 -4.07 -9.33 3.77
CA LEU A 60 -2.67 -9.50 4.20
C LEU A 60 -1.69 -9.53 3.01
N LYS A 61 -2.09 -10.17 1.89
CA LYS A 61 -1.29 -10.12 0.66
C LYS A 61 -1.18 -8.72 0.09
N GLN A 62 -2.29 -7.96 0.07
CA GLN A 62 -2.29 -6.58 -0.38
C GLN A 62 -1.45 -5.68 0.53
N ALA A 63 -1.52 -5.84 1.86
CA ALA A 63 -0.68 -5.14 2.81
C ALA A 63 0.82 -5.37 2.53
N LYS A 64 1.19 -6.63 2.25
CA LYS A 64 2.56 -6.96 1.86
C LYS A 64 2.96 -6.30 0.53
N SER A 65 2.08 -6.32 -0.46
CA SER A 65 2.36 -5.70 -1.77
C SER A 65 2.48 -4.18 -1.66
N SER A 66 1.64 -3.51 -0.86
CA SER A 66 1.71 -2.06 -0.65
C SER A 66 2.99 -1.64 0.10
N ALA A 67 3.44 -2.43 1.07
CA ALA A 67 4.70 -2.17 1.77
C ALA A 67 5.94 -2.20 0.85
N LEU A 68 5.89 -2.98 -0.24
CA LEU A 68 6.98 -3.05 -1.21
C LEU A 68 7.07 -1.82 -2.13
N ILE A 69 6.03 -0.98 -2.20
CA ILE A 69 6.02 0.21 -3.07
C ILE A 69 7.14 1.18 -2.67
N SER A 70 7.30 1.44 -1.36
CA SER A 70 8.29 2.39 -0.86
C SER A 70 9.75 1.94 -1.07
N THR A 71 9.98 0.64 -1.21
CA THR A 71 11.32 0.06 -1.39
C THR A 71 11.66 -0.27 -2.83
N SER A 72 10.72 -0.17 -3.75
CA SER A 72 10.95 -0.43 -5.18
C SER A 72 11.82 0.66 -5.81
N ASN A 73 12.81 0.25 -6.60
CA ASN A 73 13.83 1.16 -7.15
C ASN A 73 13.60 1.51 -8.63
N THR A 74 12.64 0.89 -9.30
CA THR A 74 12.33 1.17 -10.70
C THR A 74 10.84 1.36 -10.93
N VAL A 75 10.49 2.18 -11.93
CA VAL A 75 9.09 2.36 -12.35
C VAL A 75 8.48 1.04 -12.84
N ALA A 76 9.27 0.17 -13.47
CA ALA A 76 8.82 -1.14 -13.93
C ALA A 76 8.39 -2.04 -12.77
N ASP A 77 9.15 -2.08 -11.66
CA ASP A 77 8.78 -2.83 -10.46
C ASP A 77 7.47 -2.30 -9.86
N ILE A 78 7.29 -0.96 -9.85
CA ILE A 78 6.07 -0.33 -9.35
C ILE A 78 4.85 -0.72 -10.20
N GLU A 79 4.95 -0.68 -11.51
CA GLU A 79 3.86 -1.09 -12.42
C GLU A 79 3.54 -2.60 -12.27
N GLN A 80 4.53 -3.45 -12.06
CA GLN A 80 4.30 -4.85 -11.74
C GLN A 80 3.55 -5.02 -10.42
N LEU A 81 3.96 -4.32 -9.36
CA LEU A 81 3.28 -4.35 -8.06
C LEU A 81 1.83 -3.85 -8.16
N LYS A 82 1.59 -2.80 -8.95
CA LYS A 82 0.25 -2.28 -9.22
C LYS A 82 -0.64 -3.33 -9.90
N GLY A 83 -0.10 -4.09 -10.86
CA GLY A 83 -0.79 -5.21 -11.48
C GLY A 83 -1.15 -6.31 -10.48
N ILE A 84 -0.20 -6.71 -9.61
CA ILE A 84 -0.42 -7.70 -8.54
C ILE A 84 -1.48 -7.20 -7.55
N PHE A 85 -1.39 -5.96 -7.10
CA PHE A 85 -2.36 -5.34 -6.18
C PHE A 85 -3.78 -5.33 -6.77
N ALA A 86 -3.91 -4.96 -8.03
CA ALA A 86 -5.20 -4.96 -8.75
C ALA A 86 -5.80 -6.38 -8.88
N GLN A 87 -4.98 -7.40 -9.17
CA GLN A 87 -5.41 -8.79 -9.23
C GLN A 87 -5.92 -9.29 -7.86
N GLN A 88 -5.19 -8.98 -6.79
CA GLN A 88 -5.59 -9.31 -5.42
C GLN A 88 -6.91 -8.62 -5.03
N GLY A 89 -7.09 -7.35 -5.44
CA GLY A 89 -8.33 -6.60 -5.25
C GLY A 89 -9.53 -7.22 -5.96
N LYS A 90 -9.38 -7.67 -7.21
CA LYS A 90 -10.44 -8.38 -7.95
C LYS A 90 -10.84 -9.66 -7.22
N ALA A 91 -9.87 -10.46 -6.76
CA ALA A 91 -10.15 -11.68 -6.00
C ALA A 91 -10.94 -11.39 -4.72
N LEU A 92 -10.58 -10.31 -4.00
CA LEU A 92 -11.28 -9.88 -2.80
C LEU A 92 -12.73 -9.44 -3.09
N VAL A 93 -12.96 -8.68 -4.16
CA VAL A 93 -14.30 -8.24 -4.58
C VAL A 93 -15.19 -9.43 -4.89
N GLU A 94 -14.69 -10.47 -5.57
CA GLU A 94 -15.48 -11.67 -5.87
C GLU A 94 -15.87 -12.44 -4.59
N GLN A 95 -14.97 -12.62 -3.64
CA GLN A 95 -15.30 -13.25 -2.36
C GLN A 95 -16.37 -12.46 -1.59
N ARG A 96 -16.28 -11.14 -1.58
CA ARG A 96 -17.28 -10.26 -0.95
C ARG A 96 -18.67 -10.38 -1.60
N LYS A 97 -18.74 -10.52 -2.92
CA LYS A 97 -20.01 -10.75 -3.64
C LYS A 97 -20.65 -12.06 -3.19
N LEU A 98 -19.85 -13.13 -3.02
CA LEU A 98 -20.33 -14.43 -2.55
C LEU A 98 -20.86 -14.31 -1.11
N ILE A 99 -20.11 -13.69 -0.20
CA ILE A 99 -20.58 -13.43 1.17
C ILE A 99 -21.91 -12.66 1.14
N LYS A 100 -22.00 -11.58 0.36
CA LYS A 100 -23.21 -10.74 0.30
C LYS A 100 -24.43 -11.54 -0.19
N LYS A 101 -24.27 -12.48 -1.12
CA LYS A 101 -25.34 -13.35 -1.61
C LYS A 101 -25.88 -14.30 -0.54
N MET A 102 -25.07 -14.68 0.45
CA MET A 102 -25.43 -15.64 1.49
C MET A 102 -25.93 -14.96 2.77
N LEU A 103 -25.59 -13.69 2.99
CA LEU A 103 -25.93 -12.95 4.21
C LEU A 103 -27.42 -12.74 4.44
N TYR A 104 -28.28 -12.95 3.43
CA TYR A 104 -29.73 -12.81 3.63
C TYR A 104 -30.30 -13.83 4.64
N VAL A 105 -29.61 -14.96 4.85
CA VAL A 105 -29.98 -15.98 5.86
C VAL A 105 -29.65 -15.53 7.28
N PHE A 106 -28.73 -14.57 7.45
CA PHE A 106 -28.26 -14.05 8.73
C PHE A 106 -28.44 -12.55 8.84
N PRO A 107 -29.67 -12.03 8.97
CA PRO A 107 -29.97 -10.59 8.95
C PRO A 107 -29.28 -9.80 10.05
N ASN A 108 -28.88 -10.47 11.13
CA ASN A 108 -28.21 -9.86 12.29
C ASN A 108 -26.68 -9.65 12.08
N ILE A 109 -26.10 -10.19 11.01
CA ILE A 109 -24.68 -10.04 10.66
C ILE A 109 -24.53 -8.83 9.72
N ASN A 110 -24.38 -7.63 10.26
CA ASN A 110 -24.44 -6.40 9.46
C ASN A 110 -23.13 -5.60 9.44
N ASN A 111 -22.00 -6.19 9.05
CA ASN A 111 -20.73 -5.47 9.15
C ASN A 111 -19.91 -5.27 7.86
N LEU A 112 -20.37 -5.72 6.71
CA LEU A 112 -19.66 -5.48 5.45
C LEU A 112 -19.69 -4.00 5.00
N LYS A 113 -20.63 -3.19 5.48
CA LYS A 113 -20.70 -1.76 5.11
C LYS A 113 -19.50 -0.98 5.65
N TYR A 114 -19.15 -1.19 6.91
CA TYR A 114 -17.97 -0.57 7.51
C TYR A 114 -16.66 -1.07 6.87
N PHE A 115 -16.55 -2.38 6.68
CA PHE A 115 -15.43 -2.96 5.95
C PHE A 115 -15.24 -2.32 4.56
N ASN A 116 -16.33 -2.17 3.80
CA ASN A 116 -16.28 -1.56 2.46
C ASN A 116 -15.76 -0.13 2.48
N LEU A 117 -16.16 0.66 3.48
CA LEU A 117 -15.73 2.04 3.63
C LEU A 117 -14.21 2.10 3.91
N VAL A 118 -13.73 1.37 4.92
CA VAL A 118 -12.32 1.42 5.32
C VAL A 118 -11.40 0.78 4.28
N TYR A 119 -11.86 -0.26 3.58
CA TYR A 119 -11.14 -0.85 2.46
C TYR A 119 -11.08 0.10 1.25
N GLY A 120 -12.12 0.88 0.99
CA GLY A 120 -12.08 1.95 -0.02
C GLY A 120 -10.97 2.95 0.28
N HIS A 121 -10.93 3.50 1.48
CA HIS A 121 -9.85 4.41 1.90
C HIS A 121 -8.46 3.77 1.79
N TYR A 122 -8.33 2.49 2.13
CA TYR A 122 -7.07 1.77 1.94
C TYR A 122 -6.63 1.73 0.47
N THR A 123 -7.53 1.39 -0.44
CA THR A 123 -7.22 1.33 -1.88
C THR A 123 -6.86 2.69 -2.45
N ASP A 124 -7.52 3.75 -1.97
CA ASP A 124 -7.23 5.13 -2.39
C ASP A 124 -5.83 5.56 -1.91
N SER A 125 -5.49 5.31 -0.65
CA SER A 125 -4.15 5.59 -0.11
C SER A 125 -3.07 4.81 -0.88
N VAL A 126 -3.27 3.53 -1.18
CA VAL A 126 -2.31 2.73 -1.96
C VAL A 126 -2.19 3.25 -3.40
N SER A 127 -3.28 3.71 -4.02
CA SER A 127 -3.24 4.33 -5.35
C SER A 127 -2.40 5.61 -5.34
N ALA A 128 -2.52 6.44 -4.30
CA ALA A 128 -1.69 7.62 -4.11
C ALA A 128 -0.21 7.24 -3.91
N MET A 129 0.09 6.18 -3.13
CA MET A 129 1.46 5.67 -2.95
C MET A 129 2.11 5.29 -4.28
N PHE A 130 1.40 4.60 -5.18
CA PHE A 130 1.92 4.29 -6.52
C PHE A 130 2.29 5.56 -7.29
N THR A 131 1.43 6.57 -7.26
CA THR A 131 1.67 7.85 -7.95
C THR A 131 2.88 8.58 -7.37
N HIS A 132 2.94 8.75 -6.05
CA HIS A 132 4.05 9.43 -5.38
C HIS A 132 5.39 8.74 -5.61
N ARG A 133 5.42 7.39 -5.58
CA ARG A 133 6.67 6.66 -5.83
C ARG A 133 7.15 6.78 -7.27
N ILE A 134 6.25 6.69 -8.25
CA ILE A 134 6.60 6.90 -9.66
C ILE A 134 7.15 8.31 -9.88
N ASN A 135 6.50 9.33 -9.33
CA ASN A 135 6.94 10.71 -9.44
C ASN A 135 8.32 10.92 -8.79
N GLU A 136 8.52 10.40 -7.56
CA GLU A 136 9.82 10.46 -6.86
C GLU A 136 10.95 9.85 -7.70
N LEU A 137 10.71 8.68 -8.31
CA LEU A 137 11.69 8.00 -9.16
C LEU A 137 11.98 8.81 -10.44
N ASN A 138 10.96 9.38 -11.06
CA ASN A 138 11.11 10.21 -12.26
C ASN A 138 11.89 11.49 -11.96
N HIS A 139 11.58 12.18 -10.85
CA HIS A 139 12.34 13.36 -10.40
C HIS A 139 13.79 12.98 -10.10
N THR A 140 14.02 11.85 -9.44
CA THR A 140 15.37 11.34 -9.16
C THR A 140 16.16 11.10 -10.44
N GLN A 141 15.55 10.46 -11.43
CA GLN A 141 16.22 10.17 -12.71
C GLN A 141 16.55 11.44 -13.48
N THR A 142 15.60 12.39 -13.53
CA THR A 142 15.80 13.69 -14.20
C THR A 142 16.89 14.49 -13.49
N PHE A 143 16.87 14.52 -12.15
CA PHE A 143 17.89 15.17 -11.34
C PHE A 143 19.29 14.62 -11.62
N ILE A 144 19.46 13.29 -11.62
CA ILE A 144 20.75 12.65 -11.90
C ILE A 144 21.25 13.01 -13.31
N LYS A 145 20.36 13.01 -14.29
CA LYS A 145 20.72 13.38 -15.67
C LYS A 145 21.23 14.82 -15.75
N GLN A 146 20.48 15.77 -15.18
CA GLN A 146 20.88 17.18 -15.18
C GLN A 146 22.15 17.44 -14.36
N GLN A 147 22.29 16.76 -13.21
CA GLN A 147 23.50 16.87 -12.38
C GLN A 147 24.74 16.43 -13.15
N ASN A 148 24.65 15.31 -13.89
CA ASN A 148 25.75 14.82 -14.71
C ASN A 148 26.05 15.80 -15.86
N GLU A 149 25.03 16.36 -16.49
CA GLU A 149 25.17 17.35 -17.56
C GLU A 149 25.86 18.63 -17.06
N VAL A 150 25.42 19.21 -15.95
CA VAL A 150 26.05 20.37 -15.33
C VAL A 150 27.51 20.09 -14.97
N ASN A 151 27.80 18.94 -14.35
CA ASN A 151 29.17 18.61 -13.98
C ASN A 151 30.07 18.42 -15.20
N TYR A 152 29.56 17.83 -16.29
CA TYR A 152 30.30 17.70 -17.54
C TYR A 152 30.62 19.07 -18.14
N ILE A 153 29.63 19.97 -18.23
CA ILE A 153 29.80 21.32 -18.77
C ILE A 153 30.79 22.13 -17.92
N LEU A 154 30.72 22.02 -16.58
CA LEU A 154 31.68 22.72 -15.68
C LEU A 154 33.08 22.13 -15.81
N ASP A 155 33.24 20.85 -16.06
CA ASP A 155 34.53 20.21 -16.31
C ASP A 155 35.17 20.73 -17.60
N GLU A 156 34.40 20.84 -18.69
CA GLU A 156 34.83 21.45 -19.96
C GLU A 156 35.20 22.92 -19.76
N ALA A 157 34.39 23.68 -19.00
CA ALA A 157 34.72 25.09 -18.65
C ALA A 157 36.04 25.20 -17.86
N GLY A 158 36.26 24.29 -16.91
CA GLY A 158 37.52 24.18 -16.20
C GLY A 158 38.72 23.86 -17.10
N ALA A 159 38.56 22.97 -18.07
CA ALA A 159 39.58 22.59 -19.00
C ALA A 159 40.07 23.79 -19.83
N PHE A 160 39.18 24.64 -20.37
CA PHE A 160 39.55 25.87 -21.06
C PHE A 160 40.38 26.84 -20.20
N LEU A 161 40.06 26.93 -18.91
CA LEU A 161 40.85 27.76 -17.95
C LEU A 161 42.22 27.13 -17.70
N GLY A 162 42.28 25.79 -17.58
CA GLY A 162 43.55 25.08 -17.48
C GLY A 162 44.46 25.30 -18.68
N ASP A 163 43.91 25.31 -19.90
CA ASP A 163 44.64 25.54 -21.12
C ASP A 163 45.23 26.94 -21.20
N LEU A 164 44.63 27.97 -20.52
CA LEU A 164 45.23 29.31 -20.39
C LEU A 164 46.55 29.30 -19.65
N THR A 165 46.84 28.27 -18.85
CA THR A 165 48.15 28.14 -18.16
C THR A 165 49.32 27.89 -19.11
N TYR A 166 49.04 27.50 -20.35
CA TYR A 166 50.06 27.26 -21.41
C TYR A 166 50.24 28.47 -22.33
N LEU A 167 49.61 29.60 -22.01
CA LEU A 167 49.90 30.85 -22.76
C LEU A 167 51.35 31.29 -22.54
N GLU A 168 52.04 31.60 -23.65
CA GLU A 168 53.40 32.08 -23.65
C GLU A 168 53.48 33.38 -24.48
N ASP A 169 53.99 34.48 -23.86
CA ASP A 169 54.39 35.68 -24.57
C ASP A 169 55.65 36.27 -23.85
N PRO A 170 56.86 35.91 -24.39
CA PRO A 170 58.12 36.33 -23.75
C PRO A 170 58.27 37.84 -23.61
N ASP A 171 57.64 38.63 -24.51
CA ASP A 171 57.70 40.09 -24.50
C ASP A 171 56.77 40.73 -23.46
N ASN A 172 55.74 39.96 -22.99
CA ASN A 172 54.71 40.44 -22.05
C ASN A 172 54.47 39.47 -20.91
N GLN A 173 55.47 38.75 -20.44
CA GLN A 173 55.38 37.70 -19.43
C GLN A 173 54.58 38.11 -18.18
N ALA A 174 54.74 39.37 -17.68
CA ALA A 174 54.03 39.87 -16.53
C ALA A 174 52.48 39.91 -16.71
N ASN A 175 52.00 40.14 -17.93
CA ASN A 175 50.56 40.06 -18.25
C ASN A 175 50.08 38.65 -18.39
N VAL A 176 50.87 37.75 -19.01
CA VAL A 176 50.61 36.33 -19.08
C VAL A 176 50.46 35.73 -17.66
N ASP A 177 51.40 36.02 -16.76
CA ASP A 177 51.37 35.55 -15.37
C ASP A 177 50.09 36.03 -14.63
N ARG A 178 49.59 37.22 -14.93
CA ARG A 178 48.33 37.73 -14.35
C ARG A 178 47.12 37.01 -14.93
N ILE A 179 47.09 36.69 -16.23
CA ILE A 179 46.04 35.91 -16.85
C ILE A 179 46.00 34.50 -16.25
N VAL A 180 47.14 33.81 -16.21
CA VAL A 180 47.31 32.49 -15.61
C VAL A 180 46.85 32.48 -14.16
N GLY A 181 47.29 33.47 -13.36
CA GLY A 181 46.87 33.58 -11.97
C GLY A 181 45.35 33.79 -11.80
N SER A 182 44.75 34.62 -12.68
CA SER A 182 43.30 34.87 -12.66
C SER A 182 42.52 33.64 -13.15
N ALA A 183 43.00 32.95 -14.16
CA ALA A 183 42.39 31.72 -14.66
C ALA A 183 42.37 30.63 -13.57
N GLY A 184 43.49 30.42 -12.86
CA GLY A 184 43.56 29.46 -11.76
C GLY A 184 42.61 29.80 -10.59
N GLN A 185 42.34 31.10 -10.33
CA GLN A 185 41.33 31.50 -9.33
C GLN A 185 39.92 31.14 -9.79
N VAL A 186 39.55 31.41 -11.05
CA VAL A 186 38.25 31.09 -11.63
C VAL A 186 38.07 29.57 -11.68
N GLU A 187 39.09 28.81 -12.08
CA GLU A 187 39.09 27.35 -12.09
C GLU A 187 38.83 26.80 -10.68
N GLY A 188 39.44 27.34 -9.65
CA GLY A 188 39.17 26.98 -8.24
C GLY A 188 37.71 27.19 -7.85
N PHE A 189 37.03 28.23 -8.32
CA PHE A 189 35.59 28.43 -8.11
C PHE A 189 34.75 27.44 -8.94
N ILE A 190 35.14 27.10 -10.16
CA ILE A 190 34.46 26.08 -10.98
C ILE A 190 34.52 24.73 -10.26
N PHE A 191 35.67 24.29 -9.76
CA PHE A 191 35.77 23.05 -8.97
C PHE A 191 34.93 23.06 -7.71
N SER A 192 34.89 24.21 -6.99
CA SER A 192 34.02 24.38 -5.81
C SER A 192 32.53 24.27 -6.18
N LEU A 193 32.14 24.81 -7.35
CA LEU A 193 30.79 24.74 -7.87
C LEU A 193 30.44 23.30 -8.23
N MET A 194 31.34 22.55 -8.91
CA MET A 194 31.19 21.15 -9.21
C MET A 194 31.00 20.28 -7.96
N ASP A 195 31.80 20.50 -6.93
CA ASP A 195 31.69 19.76 -5.67
C ASP A 195 30.38 20.06 -4.97
N ALA A 196 29.97 21.31 -4.90
CA ALA A 196 28.70 21.73 -4.34
C ALA A 196 27.51 21.09 -5.08
N THR A 197 27.54 21.04 -6.44
CA THR A 197 26.48 20.37 -7.21
C THR A 197 26.42 18.87 -6.94
N LYS A 198 27.57 18.19 -6.77
CA LYS A 198 27.63 16.75 -6.45
C LYS A 198 27.02 16.43 -5.09
N THR A 199 27.09 17.34 -4.12
CA THR A 199 26.56 17.10 -2.77
C THR A 199 25.04 17.16 -2.68
N ILE A 200 24.34 17.86 -3.61
CA ILE A 200 22.88 18.04 -3.59
C ILE A 200 22.15 16.67 -3.53
N LYS A 201 22.66 15.63 -4.21
CA LYS A 201 22.04 14.30 -4.19
C LYS A 201 21.94 13.69 -2.79
N LEU A 202 22.84 14.05 -1.87
CA LEU A 202 22.93 13.51 -0.52
C LEU A 202 21.98 14.22 0.46
N ILE A 203 21.40 15.35 0.06
CA ILE A 203 20.50 16.15 0.88
C ILE A 203 19.18 15.42 1.09
N ASN A 204 18.66 15.46 2.32
CA ASN A 204 17.44 14.76 2.71
C ASN A 204 16.32 15.69 3.22
N THR A 205 16.56 16.99 3.34
CA THR A 205 15.56 17.97 3.76
C THR A 205 15.46 19.15 2.79
N ILE A 206 14.28 19.74 2.67
CA ILE A 206 14.05 20.89 1.78
C ILE A 206 14.90 22.10 2.25
N ALA A 207 15.00 22.33 3.56
CA ALA A 207 15.79 23.42 4.12
C ALA A 207 17.28 23.33 3.73
N GLU A 208 17.87 22.12 3.76
CA GLU A 208 19.25 21.91 3.29
C GLU A 208 19.40 22.13 1.78
N VAL A 209 18.35 21.85 0.97
CA VAL A 209 18.38 22.16 -0.47
C VAL A 209 18.41 23.66 -0.71
N GLU A 210 17.61 24.44 0.04
CA GLU A 210 17.59 25.91 -0.04
C GLU A 210 18.92 26.52 0.40
N GLU A 211 19.57 26.00 1.45
CA GLU A 211 20.91 26.42 1.88
C GLU A 211 21.97 26.08 0.81
N SER A 212 21.91 24.90 0.22
CA SER A 212 22.79 24.50 -0.88
C SER A 212 22.60 25.38 -2.10
N GLN A 213 21.37 25.79 -2.41
CA GLN A 213 21.09 26.73 -3.50
C GLN A 213 21.75 28.08 -3.27
N GLN A 214 21.70 28.62 -2.05
CA GLN A 214 22.36 29.89 -1.69
C GLN A 214 23.91 29.80 -1.85
N THR A 215 24.47 28.66 -1.43
CA THR A 215 25.91 28.39 -1.55
C THR A 215 26.34 28.35 -3.01
N ILE A 216 25.60 27.66 -3.87
CA ILE A 216 25.87 27.56 -5.30
C ILE A 216 25.70 28.93 -5.98
N GLU A 217 24.67 29.68 -5.63
CA GLU A 217 24.46 31.03 -6.14
C GLU A 217 25.59 31.96 -5.79
N PHE A 218 26.16 31.86 -4.58
CA PHE A 218 27.35 32.58 -4.19
C PHE A 218 28.59 32.18 -5.00
N ALA A 219 28.77 30.86 -5.25
CA ALA A 219 29.85 30.37 -6.08
C ALA A 219 29.74 30.88 -7.53
N ILE A 220 28.54 30.87 -8.11
CA ILE A 220 28.28 31.42 -9.47
C ILE A 220 28.67 32.90 -9.54
N LYS A 221 28.26 33.71 -8.54
CA LYS A 221 28.62 35.14 -8.47
C LYS A 221 30.12 35.36 -8.41
N ASN A 222 30.86 34.52 -7.69
CA ASN A 222 32.31 34.59 -7.66
C ASN A 222 32.92 34.29 -9.03
N VAL A 223 32.47 33.24 -9.72
CA VAL A 223 32.90 32.95 -11.09
C VAL A 223 32.62 34.16 -12.00
N GLU A 224 31.38 34.70 -11.98
CA GLU A 224 30.99 35.87 -12.80
C GLU A 224 31.88 37.09 -12.51
N GLN A 225 32.18 37.39 -11.24
CA GLN A 225 33.01 38.51 -10.86
C GLN A 225 34.48 38.39 -11.33
N TYR A 226 35.09 37.23 -11.09
CA TYR A 226 36.50 37.00 -11.42
C TYR A 226 36.69 36.79 -12.94
N SER A 227 35.71 36.22 -13.64
CA SER A 227 35.71 36.15 -15.11
C SER A 227 35.73 37.54 -15.74
N GLY A 228 35.08 38.53 -15.14
CA GLY A 228 35.12 39.91 -15.62
C GLY A 228 36.54 40.54 -15.59
N PHE A 229 37.42 40.12 -14.67
CA PHE A 229 38.84 40.49 -14.68
C PHE A 229 39.60 39.70 -15.75
N LEU A 230 39.35 38.41 -15.88
CA LEU A 230 40.01 37.54 -16.84
C LEU A 230 39.74 38.01 -18.30
N ILE A 231 38.51 38.41 -18.61
CA ILE A 231 38.13 38.95 -19.92
C ILE A 231 39.00 40.19 -20.24
N LYS A 232 39.06 41.17 -19.34
CA LYS A 232 39.81 42.41 -19.53
C LYS A 232 41.33 42.20 -19.71
N LEU A 233 41.88 41.21 -19.03
CA LEU A 233 43.29 40.86 -19.17
C LEU A 233 43.56 40.07 -20.46
N GLY A 234 42.61 39.24 -20.87
CA GLY A 234 42.78 38.32 -22.01
C GLY A 234 42.55 38.93 -23.39
N GLU A 235 41.85 40.07 -23.50
CA GLU A 235 41.48 40.71 -24.78
C GLU A 235 42.65 40.83 -25.80
N GLN A 236 43.89 40.95 -25.32
CA GLN A 236 45.05 41.11 -26.16
C GLN A 236 45.91 39.85 -26.30
N TYR A 237 45.75 38.87 -25.43
CA TYR A 237 46.65 37.73 -25.27
C TYR A 237 45.98 36.38 -25.57
N ASP A 238 44.65 36.25 -25.46
CA ASP A 238 43.92 35.06 -25.75
C ASP A 238 43.60 34.94 -27.24
N THR A 239 44.63 34.63 -28.01
CA THR A 239 44.51 34.47 -29.49
C THR A 239 43.71 33.21 -29.88
N ASN A 240 43.55 32.27 -28.98
CA ASN A 240 42.84 31.00 -29.24
C ASN A 240 41.34 31.06 -28.81
N GLY A 241 40.90 32.15 -28.20
CA GLY A 241 39.52 32.32 -27.76
C GLY A 241 39.13 31.39 -26.60
N LEU A 242 40.08 30.96 -25.77
CA LEU A 242 39.82 30.04 -24.63
C LEU A 242 38.92 30.67 -23.59
N ILE A 243 39.04 31.98 -23.37
CA ILE A 243 38.18 32.72 -22.43
C ILE A 243 36.73 32.77 -22.94
N GLU A 244 36.53 32.96 -24.26
CA GLU A 244 35.19 32.94 -24.85
C GLU A 244 34.57 31.56 -24.77
N GLN A 245 35.31 30.49 -25.03
CA GLN A 245 34.85 29.10 -24.90
C GLN A 245 34.50 28.78 -23.45
N PHE A 246 35.33 29.16 -22.49
CA PHE A 246 35.00 29.03 -21.06
C PHE A 246 33.68 29.73 -20.71
N LEU A 247 33.48 30.98 -21.14
CA LEU A 247 32.26 31.74 -20.85
C LEU A 247 31.01 31.13 -21.48
N GLU A 248 31.13 30.56 -22.67
CA GLU A 248 30.03 29.86 -23.32
C GLU A 248 29.61 28.64 -22.48
N GLU A 249 30.56 27.75 -22.11
CA GLU A 249 30.26 26.58 -21.30
C GLU A 249 29.76 26.98 -19.88
N PHE A 250 30.38 27.93 -19.24
CA PHE A 250 29.89 28.40 -17.93
C PHE A 250 28.46 28.98 -18.02
N THR A 251 28.11 29.67 -19.13
CA THR A 251 26.77 30.20 -19.32
C THR A 251 25.76 29.06 -19.47
N LYS A 252 26.08 27.97 -20.21
CA LYS A 252 25.24 26.77 -20.32
C LYS A 252 25.00 26.15 -18.94
N ALA A 253 26.06 25.95 -18.15
CA ALA A 253 25.93 25.42 -16.78
C ALA A 253 25.04 26.30 -15.88
N LYS A 254 25.25 27.62 -15.94
CA LYS A 254 24.47 28.62 -15.20
C LYS A 254 22.98 28.60 -15.57
N ASP A 255 22.67 28.45 -16.87
CA ASP A 255 21.28 28.39 -17.37
C ASP A 255 20.57 27.14 -16.85
N ILE A 256 21.25 26.01 -16.73
CA ILE A 256 20.69 24.78 -16.12
C ILE A 256 20.51 24.99 -14.59
N LEU A 257 21.47 25.63 -13.92
CA LEU A 257 21.41 25.85 -12.46
C LEU A 257 20.38 26.90 -12.02
N ARG A 258 20.04 27.88 -12.90
CA ARG A 258 19.09 28.97 -12.63
C ARG A 258 17.77 28.83 -13.37
N GLY A 259 17.61 27.85 -14.27
CA GLY A 259 16.40 27.60 -15.05
C GLY A 259 15.19 27.24 -14.18
N GLU A 260 13.99 27.26 -14.76
CA GLU A 260 12.76 26.93 -14.05
C GLU A 260 12.74 25.49 -13.51
N SER A 261 13.29 24.55 -14.27
CA SER A 261 13.41 23.13 -13.90
C SER A 261 14.86 22.80 -13.50
N ASN A 262 15.43 23.56 -12.58
CA ASN A 262 16.82 23.39 -12.14
C ASN A 262 16.99 22.24 -11.14
N LEU A 263 18.26 21.94 -10.78
CA LEU A 263 18.59 20.85 -9.85
C LEU A 263 17.89 20.98 -8.50
N PHE A 264 17.70 22.20 -8.00
CA PHE A 264 17.08 22.44 -6.69
C PHE A 264 15.57 22.16 -6.74
N THR A 265 14.86 22.66 -7.76
CA THR A 265 13.44 22.41 -7.94
C THR A 265 13.15 20.91 -8.12
N LEU A 266 13.98 20.20 -8.87
CA LEU A 266 13.86 18.75 -9.03
C LEU A 266 14.13 18.02 -7.70
N LYS A 267 15.11 18.44 -6.92
CA LYS A 267 15.41 17.84 -5.61
C LYS A 267 14.32 18.12 -4.61
N ILE A 268 13.78 19.34 -4.57
CA ILE A 268 12.62 19.69 -3.72
C ILE A 268 11.42 18.82 -4.08
N SER A 269 11.06 18.74 -5.37
CA SER A 269 9.95 17.91 -5.84
C SER A 269 10.15 16.43 -5.48
N GLN A 270 11.38 15.90 -5.61
CA GLN A 270 11.70 14.54 -5.17
C GLN A 270 11.42 14.34 -3.66
N LEU A 271 11.83 15.30 -2.82
CA LEU A 271 11.64 15.21 -1.38
C LEU A 271 10.17 15.39 -0.97
N GLU A 272 9.42 16.24 -1.64
CA GLU A 272 7.97 16.42 -1.45
C GLU A 272 7.22 15.14 -1.77
N GLU A 273 7.53 14.50 -2.90
CA GLU A 273 6.92 13.22 -3.28
C GLU A 273 7.28 12.11 -2.29
N ARG A 274 8.51 12.06 -1.78
CA ARG A 274 8.92 11.13 -0.72
C ARG A 274 8.16 11.36 0.59
N ASN A 275 7.96 12.61 0.99
CA ASN A 275 7.21 12.95 2.19
C ASN A 275 5.72 12.57 2.04
N SER A 276 5.15 12.83 0.88
CA SER A 276 3.78 12.44 0.53
C SER A 276 3.61 10.92 0.50
N LEU A 277 4.60 10.20 -0.04
CA LEU A 277 4.63 8.73 -0.02
C LEU A 277 4.63 8.19 1.42
N ASN A 278 5.45 8.77 2.31
CA ASN A 278 5.51 8.35 3.70
C ASN A 278 4.18 8.63 4.45
N SER A 279 3.55 9.77 4.20
CA SER A 279 2.24 10.09 4.76
C SER A 279 1.17 9.11 4.30
N THR A 280 1.07 8.89 2.99
CA THR A 280 0.08 7.95 2.42
C THR A 280 0.36 6.49 2.80
N PHE A 281 1.62 6.11 3.02
CA PHE A 281 1.98 4.81 3.58
C PHE A 281 1.40 4.63 4.99
N ASN A 282 1.60 5.59 5.88
CA ASN A 282 1.06 5.55 7.24
C ASN A 282 -0.47 5.52 7.25
N GLU A 283 -1.12 6.27 6.37
CA GLU A 283 -2.58 6.23 6.19
C GLU A 283 -3.04 4.85 5.70
N SER A 284 -2.35 4.29 4.70
CA SER A 284 -2.68 2.97 4.16
C SER A 284 -2.56 1.88 5.23
N GLU A 285 -1.52 1.95 6.09
CA GLU A 285 -1.31 1.03 7.20
C GLU A 285 -2.44 1.12 8.24
N GLN A 286 -2.90 2.32 8.58
CA GLN A 286 -4.05 2.51 9.45
C GLN A 286 -5.33 1.94 8.84
N HIS A 287 -5.58 2.18 7.55
CA HIS A 287 -6.79 1.72 6.87
C HIS A 287 -6.79 0.21 6.66
N ILE A 288 -5.67 -0.43 6.34
CA ILE A 288 -5.61 -1.89 6.23
C ILE A 288 -5.83 -2.56 7.58
N ASN A 289 -5.26 -2.03 8.67
CA ASN A 289 -5.47 -2.54 10.01
C ASN A 289 -6.94 -2.43 10.44
N LYS A 290 -7.61 -1.31 10.13
CA LYS A 290 -9.06 -1.16 10.34
C LYS A 290 -9.86 -2.17 9.49
N SER A 291 -9.44 -2.43 8.25
CA SER A 291 -10.09 -3.39 7.36
C SER A 291 -9.95 -4.83 7.87
N ILE A 292 -8.76 -5.21 8.35
CA ILE A 292 -8.52 -6.51 8.99
C ILE A 292 -9.40 -6.66 10.23
N LYS A 293 -9.43 -5.65 11.11
CA LYS A 293 -10.29 -5.67 12.31
C LYS A 293 -11.77 -5.76 11.96
N ALA A 294 -12.21 -5.12 10.88
CA ALA A 294 -13.60 -5.19 10.45
C ALA A 294 -13.98 -6.61 9.96
N ILE A 295 -13.09 -7.29 9.23
CA ILE A 295 -13.34 -8.67 8.80
C ILE A 295 -13.24 -9.65 9.97
N ASP A 296 -12.36 -9.43 10.94
CA ASP A 296 -12.28 -10.22 12.17
C ASP A 296 -13.58 -10.10 12.99
N THR A 297 -14.09 -8.89 13.15
CA THR A 297 -15.37 -8.65 13.84
C THR A 297 -16.52 -9.37 13.11
N PHE A 298 -16.49 -9.35 11.77
CA PHE A 298 -17.46 -10.08 10.96
C PHE A 298 -17.33 -11.59 11.15
N LEU A 299 -16.12 -12.15 11.14
CA LEU A 299 -15.86 -13.58 11.39
C LEU A 299 -16.36 -14.01 12.77
N HIS A 300 -16.09 -13.24 13.81
CA HIS A 300 -16.62 -13.53 15.15
C HIS A 300 -18.14 -13.53 15.20
N ALA A 301 -18.81 -12.65 14.46
CA ALA A 301 -20.27 -12.66 14.39
C ALA A 301 -20.79 -13.92 13.64
N VAL A 302 -20.11 -14.38 12.60
CA VAL A 302 -20.42 -15.62 11.89
C VAL A 302 -20.19 -16.82 12.80
N ASP A 303 -19.07 -16.90 13.51
CA ASP A 303 -18.74 -17.99 14.44
C ASP A 303 -19.76 -18.10 15.58
N LYS A 304 -20.19 -16.94 16.12
CA LYS A 304 -21.23 -16.91 17.14
C LYS A 304 -22.56 -17.49 16.61
N ASN A 305 -22.96 -17.10 15.39
CA ASN A 305 -24.19 -17.65 14.78
C ASN A 305 -24.06 -19.15 14.50
N LEU A 306 -22.90 -19.60 14.03
CA LEU A 306 -22.59 -21.01 13.82
C LEU A 306 -22.71 -21.80 15.12
N SER A 307 -22.12 -21.30 16.22
CA SER A 307 -22.21 -21.94 17.54
C SER A 307 -23.66 -22.00 18.05
N THR A 308 -24.46 -20.97 17.81
CA THR A 308 -25.89 -20.97 18.18
C THR A 308 -26.65 -22.03 17.39
N LEU A 309 -26.46 -22.10 16.06
CA LEU A 309 -27.10 -23.13 15.23
C LEU A 309 -26.71 -24.55 15.64
N GLN A 310 -25.43 -24.76 16.01
CA GLN A 310 -24.95 -26.06 16.50
C GLN A 310 -25.60 -26.43 17.85
N ALA A 311 -25.74 -25.43 18.76
CA ALA A 311 -26.44 -25.63 20.02
C ALA A 311 -27.93 -25.99 19.79
N ASP A 312 -28.62 -25.25 18.91
CA ASP A 312 -30.03 -25.54 18.53
C ASP A 312 -30.20 -26.97 17.97
N ILE A 313 -29.25 -27.41 17.14
CA ILE A 313 -29.23 -28.78 16.61
C ILE A 313 -29.11 -29.79 17.76
N PHE A 314 -28.16 -29.55 18.68
CA PHE A 314 -27.92 -30.44 19.81
C PHE A 314 -29.12 -30.51 20.74
N ASP A 315 -29.71 -29.38 21.08
CA ASP A 315 -30.90 -29.29 21.95
C ASP A 315 -32.11 -30.01 21.33
N ASN A 316 -32.31 -29.83 20.01
CA ASN A 316 -33.37 -30.54 19.30
C ASN A 316 -33.15 -32.07 19.31
N VAL A 317 -31.89 -32.52 19.17
CA VAL A 317 -31.58 -33.98 19.26
C VAL A 317 -31.81 -34.49 20.69
N GLU A 318 -31.42 -33.76 21.70
CA GLU A 318 -31.61 -34.13 23.12
C GLU A 318 -33.08 -34.18 23.47
N GLN A 319 -33.89 -33.19 23.05
CA GLN A 319 -35.32 -33.14 23.25
C GLN A 319 -36.01 -34.34 22.56
N GLY A 320 -35.63 -34.67 21.31
CA GLY A 320 -36.15 -35.83 20.59
C GLY A 320 -35.87 -37.16 21.29
N ASN A 321 -34.63 -37.28 21.84
CA ASN A 321 -34.28 -38.47 22.64
C ASN A 321 -35.09 -38.59 23.91
N LEU A 322 -35.26 -37.46 24.67
CA LEU A 322 -36.05 -37.41 25.88
C LEU A 322 -37.54 -37.79 25.65
N GLU A 323 -38.16 -37.21 24.62
CA GLU A 323 -39.53 -37.51 24.25
C GLU A 323 -39.66 -39.01 23.89
N THR A 324 -38.75 -39.57 23.15
CA THR A 324 -38.70 -41.00 22.79
C THR A 324 -38.61 -41.87 24.04
N ILE A 325 -37.77 -41.54 25.01
CA ILE A 325 -37.60 -42.27 26.29
C ILE A 325 -38.90 -42.21 27.11
N ILE A 326 -39.48 -41.01 27.24
CA ILE A 326 -40.71 -40.82 28.00
C ILE A 326 -41.85 -41.69 27.42
N ILE A 327 -42.01 -41.65 26.11
CA ILE A 327 -43.03 -42.47 25.42
C ILE A 327 -42.78 -43.97 25.66
N PHE A 328 -41.53 -44.40 25.60
CA PHE A 328 -41.14 -45.79 25.84
C PHE A 328 -41.49 -46.22 27.28
N VAL A 329 -41.21 -45.34 28.27
CA VAL A 329 -41.57 -45.60 29.68
C VAL A 329 -43.10 -45.69 29.88
N ILE A 330 -43.86 -44.77 29.23
CA ILE A 330 -45.33 -44.78 29.30
C ILE A 330 -45.90 -46.08 28.69
N LEU A 331 -45.39 -46.47 27.49
CA LEU A 331 -45.83 -47.70 26.83
C LEU A 331 -45.48 -48.95 27.65
N PHE A 332 -44.32 -48.97 28.28
CA PHE A 332 -43.89 -50.07 29.15
C PHE A 332 -44.77 -50.18 30.40
N ALA A 333 -45.08 -49.04 31.06
CA ALA A 333 -45.95 -49.01 32.23
C ALA A 333 -47.39 -49.43 31.90
N LEU A 334 -47.91 -49.00 30.73
CA LEU A 334 -49.23 -49.42 30.25
C LEU A 334 -49.25 -50.93 29.93
N GLY A 335 -48.19 -51.47 29.34
CA GLY A 335 -48.06 -52.90 29.07
C GLY A 335 -48.13 -53.78 30.33
N ILE A 336 -47.45 -53.33 31.40
CA ILE A 336 -47.50 -54.01 32.70
C ILE A 336 -48.90 -53.88 33.37
N GLY A 337 -49.55 -52.68 33.25
CA GLY A 337 -50.86 -52.46 33.89
C GLY A 337 -52.03 -53.14 33.21
N ILE A 338 -51.88 -53.63 31.98
CA ILE A 338 -52.89 -54.37 31.20
C ILE A 338 -52.76 -55.89 31.40
N ALA A 339 -51.54 -56.38 31.63
CA ALA A 339 -51.31 -57.79 32.00
C ALA A 339 -51.84 -58.13 33.38
#